data_d1440774a7975777b7a6e24df703708d
#
_entry.id   d1440774a7975777b7a6e24df703708d
#
_cell.length_a   1.000
_cell.length_b   1.000
_cell.length_c   1.000
_cell.angle_alpha   90.00
_cell.angle_beta   90.00
_cell.angle_gamma   90.00
#
_symmetry.space_group_name_H-M   'P 1'
#
loop_
_entity.id
_entity.type
_entity.pdbx_description
1 polymer ?
#
loop_
_entity_poly.entity_id
_entity_poly.type
_entity_poly.pdbx_seq_one_letter_code
_entity_poly.pdbx_strand_id
1 'polypeptide(L)'
;ALAELPGDSYLTYQVGLARMCLGDRQGMAQYRSYVSREFWARYYPDPNADFSRMWEGESLEGKSILVRPHGGVGDCIQFIRYARILREMGAREVVLALPSERIRGLFQSVPDVRIGSVDEIHSTDCSTSIFGLCCNLFLEHGALPTQQYLTAPPSRLADAQLALIRKRAAGRRCIAI
;
A
#
# COMPACT_ATOMS: atom_id res chain seq x y z
N ALA A 1 25.16 -9.45 12.84
CA ALA A 1 23.81 -9.39 13.44
C ALA A 1 22.94 -10.58 13.04
N LEU A 2 22.63 -10.78 11.73
CA LEU A 2 21.80 -11.94 11.30
C LEU A 2 22.47 -13.31 11.57
N ALA A 3 23.81 -13.38 11.55
CA ALA A 3 24.53 -14.60 11.88
C ALA A 3 24.47 -14.96 13.38
N GLU A 4 24.26 -13.96 14.23
CA GLU A 4 24.19 -14.11 15.68
C GLU A 4 22.75 -14.43 16.16
N LEU A 5 21.75 -13.97 15.43
CA LEU A 5 20.32 -14.18 15.71
C LEU A 5 19.59 -14.64 14.44
N PRO A 6 19.89 -15.86 13.97
CA PRO A 6 19.22 -16.39 12.79
C PRO A 6 17.73 -16.58 13.08
N GLY A 7 16.88 -16.09 12.15
CA GLY A 7 15.42 -16.19 12.28
C GLY A 7 14.76 -15.03 13.03
N ASP A 8 15.52 -14.01 13.48
CA ASP A 8 14.89 -12.80 14.01
C ASP A 8 14.25 -11.97 12.89
N SER A 9 12.92 -11.90 12.90
CA SER A 9 12.15 -11.21 11.86
C SER A 9 12.37 -9.69 11.86
N TYR A 10 12.68 -9.07 13.02
CA TYR A 10 12.98 -7.64 13.10
C TYR A 10 14.32 -7.32 12.45
N LEU A 11 15.37 -8.10 12.76
CA LEU A 11 16.68 -7.94 12.11
C LEU A 11 16.60 -8.24 10.61
N THR A 12 15.86 -9.25 10.22
CA THR A 12 15.63 -9.56 8.81
C THR A 12 14.99 -8.39 8.07
N TYR A 13 13.97 -7.77 8.65
CA TYR A 13 13.36 -6.55 8.14
C TYR A 13 14.35 -5.39 8.01
N GLN A 14 15.15 -5.12 9.04
CA GLN A 14 16.13 -4.02 9.03
C GLN A 14 17.20 -4.20 7.93
N VAL A 15 17.68 -5.43 7.75
CA VAL A 15 18.60 -5.75 6.66
C VAL A 15 17.94 -5.60 5.30
N GLY A 16 16.68 -6.02 5.16
CA GLY A 16 15.90 -5.81 3.96
C GLY A 16 15.78 -4.34 3.59
N LEU A 17 15.46 -3.48 4.55
CA LEU A 17 15.39 -2.03 4.37
C LEU A 17 16.74 -1.45 3.91
N ALA A 18 17.83 -1.80 4.58
CA ALA A 18 19.17 -1.35 4.21
C ALA A 18 19.57 -1.77 2.79
N ARG A 19 19.28 -3.01 2.40
CA ARG A 19 19.50 -3.50 1.04
C ARG A 19 18.71 -2.73 -0.01
N MET A 20 17.44 -2.47 0.25
CA MET A 20 16.61 -1.67 -0.67
C MET A 20 17.18 -0.26 -0.86
N CYS A 21 17.68 0.38 0.21
CA CYS A 21 18.36 1.68 0.12
C CYS A 21 19.63 1.64 -0.74
N LEU A 22 20.27 0.49 -0.84
CA LEU A 22 21.44 0.24 -1.70
C LEU A 22 21.06 -0.22 -3.13
N GLY A 23 19.76 -0.28 -3.46
CA GLY A 23 19.28 -0.73 -4.75
C GLY A 23 19.23 -2.26 -4.93
N ASP A 24 19.49 -3.02 -3.87
CA ASP A 24 19.40 -4.48 -3.92
C ASP A 24 17.93 -4.93 -3.79
N ARG A 25 17.41 -5.44 -4.91
CA ARG A 25 16.01 -5.91 -5.00
C ARG A 25 15.70 -7.09 -4.08
N GLN A 26 16.70 -7.88 -3.69
CA GLN A 26 16.51 -8.98 -2.73
C GLN A 26 16.13 -8.46 -1.34
N GLY A 27 16.40 -7.20 -1.05
CA GLY A 27 15.96 -6.54 0.18
C GLY A 27 14.44 -6.58 0.36
N MET A 28 13.64 -6.58 -0.72
CA MET A 28 12.19 -6.67 -0.63
C MET A 28 11.71 -8.00 -0.02
N ALA A 29 12.36 -9.10 -0.35
CA ALA A 29 12.02 -10.41 0.23
C ALA A 29 12.26 -10.44 1.75
N GLN A 30 13.32 -9.78 2.22
CA GLN A 30 13.62 -9.64 3.65
C GLN A 30 12.70 -8.62 4.33
N TYR A 31 12.38 -7.50 3.64
CA TYR A 31 11.45 -6.51 4.13
C TYR A 31 10.03 -7.08 4.32
N ARG A 32 9.64 -8.07 3.52
CA ARG A 32 8.35 -8.77 3.64
C ARG A 32 8.10 -9.33 5.05
N SER A 33 9.16 -9.69 5.80
CA SER A 33 9.00 -10.17 7.18
C SER A 33 8.30 -9.15 8.08
N TYR A 34 8.46 -7.85 7.83
CA TYR A 34 7.81 -6.76 8.58
C TYR A 34 6.29 -6.74 8.43
N VAL A 35 5.77 -7.23 7.31
CA VAL A 35 4.32 -7.27 7.04
C VAL A 35 3.73 -8.66 7.25
N SER A 36 4.51 -9.60 7.81
CA SER A 36 4.07 -10.96 8.09
C SER A 36 3.22 -11.05 9.36
N ARG A 37 2.38 -12.08 9.40
CA ARG A 37 1.59 -12.44 10.62
C ARG A 37 2.48 -12.65 11.82
N GLU A 38 3.59 -13.39 11.62
CA GLU A 38 4.57 -13.69 12.69
C GLU A 38 5.15 -12.43 13.30
N PHE A 39 5.59 -11.48 12.46
CA PHE A 39 6.16 -10.21 12.90
C PHE A 39 5.16 -9.43 13.76
N TRP A 40 3.93 -9.25 13.27
CA TRP A 40 2.92 -8.47 13.99
C TRP A 40 2.49 -9.14 15.29
N ALA A 41 2.30 -10.45 15.29
CA ALA A 41 1.96 -11.20 16.51
C ALA A 41 3.06 -11.10 17.57
N ARG A 42 4.33 -11.06 17.15
CA ARG A 42 5.48 -11.05 18.06
C ARG A 42 5.80 -9.66 18.61
N TYR A 43 5.82 -8.63 17.77
CA TYR A 43 6.31 -7.30 18.14
C TYR A 43 5.21 -6.29 18.45
N TYR A 44 4.00 -6.55 18.02
CA TYR A 44 2.83 -5.70 18.24
C TYR A 44 1.62 -6.55 18.67
N PRO A 45 1.73 -7.30 19.79
CA PRO A 45 0.65 -8.16 20.25
C PRO A 45 -0.56 -7.32 20.60
N ASP A 46 -1.64 -7.53 19.88
CA ASP A 46 -2.95 -6.97 20.19
C ASP A 46 -3.91 -8.14 20.45
N PRO A 47 -4.44 -8.29 21.67
CA PRO A 47 -5.34 -9.39 22.00
C PRO A 47 -6.65 -9.38 21.20
N ASN A 48 -6.99 -8.24 20.58
CA ASN A 48 -8.17 -8.10 19.73
C ASN A 48 -7.86 -8.26 18.23
N ALA A 49 -6.59 -8.39 17.84
CA ALA A 49 -6.21 -8.54 16.45
C ALA A 49 -6.21 -10.00 16.03
N ASP A 50 -7.01 -10.33 15.05
CA ASP A 50 -6.96 -11.64 14.38
C ASP A 50 -5.93 -11.61 13.25
N PHE A 51 -4.67 -11.88 13.59
CA PHE A 51 -3.59 -11.96 12.62
C PHE A 51 -3.73 -13.15 11.66
N SER A 52 -4.55 -14.15 11.98
CA SER A 52 -4.79 -15.28 11.06
C SER A 52 -5.45 -14.85 9.75
N ARG A 53 -6.15 -13.71 9.78
CA ARG A 53 -6.80 -13.11 8.60
C ARG A 53 -5.90 -12.16 7.80
N MET A 54 -4.65 -11.97 8.22
CA MET A 54 -3.69 -11.21 7.41
C MET A 54 -3.35 -11.98 6.13
N TRP A 55 -3.53 -11.31 4.99
CA TRP A 55 -3.20 -11.86 3.69
C TRP A 55 -1.69 -11.80 3.43
N GLU A 56 -1.12 -12.92 3.05
CA GLU A 56 0.32 -13.07 2.76
C GLU A 56 0.60 -13.57 1.33
N GLY A 57 -0.39 -13.43 0.42
CA GLY A 57 -0.26 -13.86 -0.97
C GLY A 57 -1.15 -15.06 -1.34
N GLU A 58 -2.00 -15.53 -0.42
CA GLU A 58 -2.92 -16.64 -0.69
C GLU A 58 -3.97 -16.27 -1.75
N SER A 59 -4.61 -17.26 -2.38
CA SER A 59 -5.68 -17.04 -3.36
C SER A 59 -6.79 -16.14 -2.80
N LEU A 60 -7.18 -15.16 -3.60
CA LEU A 60 -8.28 -14.24 -3.30
C LEU A 60 -9.58 -14.58 -4.04
N GLU A 61 -9.63 -15.73 -4.73
CA GLU A 61 -10.80 -16.11 -5.51
C GLU A 61 -12.08 -16.06 -4.68
N GLY A 62 -13.01 -15.20 -5.09
CA GLY A 62 -14.28 -14.97 -4.43
C GLY A 62 -14.25 -14.28 -3.07
N LYS A 63 -13.06 -13.87 -2.57
CA LYS A 63 -12.88 -13.25 -1.26
C LYS A 63 -12.95 -11.73 -1.31
N SER A 64 -13.34 -11.13 -0.20
CA SER A 64 -13.19 -9.71 0.08
C SER A 64 -11.91 -9.45 0.86
N ILE A 65 -11.18 -8.37 0.52
CA ILE A 65 -9.95 -7.99 1.20
C ILE A 65 -9.99 -6.52 1.63
N LEU A 66 -9.64 -6.28 2.90
CA LEU A 66 -9.45 -4.94 3.44
C LEU A 66 -7.98 -4.53 3.33
N VAL A 67 -7.72 -3.45 2.60
CA VAL A 67 -6.41 -2.80 2.56
C VAL A 67 -6.38 -1.69 3.61
N ARG A 68 -5.58 -1.87 4.65
CA ARG A 68 -5.47 -0.92 5.77
C ARG A 68 -4.37 0.10 5.51
N PRO A 69 -4.55 1.36 5.94
CA PRO A 69 -3.47 2.34 5.88
C PRO A 69 -2.31 1.89 6.78
N HIS A 70 -1.10 2.19 6.33
CA HIS A 70 0.13 2.01 7.09
C HIS A 70 1.12 3.07 6.60
N GLY A 71 1.79 3.75 7.52
CA GLY A 71 2.59 4.91 7.15
C GLY A 71 1.74 6.15 6.89
N GLY A 72 2.18 7.00 5.96
CA GLY A 72 1.54 8.25 5.63
C GLY A 72 0.61 8.19 4.40
N VAL A 73 0.02 9.35 4.09
CA VAL A 73 -0.79 9.52 2.87
C VAL A 73 0.01 9.20 1.60
N GLY A 74 1.30 9.57 1.57
CA GLY A 74 2.18 9.30 0.44
C GLY A 74 2.34 7.81 0.14
N ASP A 75 2.44 6.98 1.19
CA ASP A 75 2.53 5.52 1.06
C ASP A 75 1.24 4.95 0.48
N CYS A 76 0.09 5.43 0.95
CA CYS A 76 -1.19 5.04 0.38
C CYS A 76 -1.30 5.43 -1.10
N ILE A 77 -0.90 6.66 -1.46
CA ILE A 77 -0.86 7.11 -2.85
C ILE A 77 0.04 6.21 -3.68
N GLN A 78 1.24 5.92 -3.20
CA GLN A 78 2.24 5.16 -3.96
C GLN A 78 1.81 3.71 -4.19
N PHE A 79 1.27 3.04 -3.18
CA PHE A 79 1.09 1.59 -3.24
C PHE A 79 -0.33 1.13 -3.57
N ILE A 80 -1.35 2.01 -3.52
CA ILE A 80 -2.72 1.63 -3.92
C ILE A 80 -2.82 1.16 -5.38
N ARG A 81 -1.86 1.52 -6.22
CA ARG A 81 -1.76 1.04 -7.61
C ARG A 81 -1.78 -0.48 -7.76
N TYR A 82 -1.39 -1.20 -6.70
CA TYR A 82 -1.44 -2.66 -6.68
C TYR A 82 -2.85 -3.23 -6.45
N ALA A 83 -3.81 -2.42 -6.01
CA ALA A 83 -5.17 -2.90 -5.72
C ALA A 83 -5.86 -3.53 -6.93
N ARG A 84 -5.54 -3.06 -8.14
CA ARG A 84 -6.02 -3.66 -9.38
C ARG A 84 -5.62 -5.13 -9.51
N ILE A 85 -4.38 -5.45 -9.12
CA ILE A 85 -3.87 -6.83 -9.20
C ILE A 85 -4.69 -7.75 -8.28
N LEU A 86 -5.15 -7.28 -7.12
CA LEU A 86 -6.02 -8.06 -6.25
C LEU A 86 -7.33 -8.47 -6.96
N ARG A 87 -7.88 -7.58 -7.78
CA ARG A 87 -9.06 -7.90 -8.60
C ARG A 87 -8.74 -8.93 -9.68
N GLU A 88 -7.58 -8.80 -10.33
CA GLU A 88 -7.08 -9.77 -11.32
C GLU A 88 -6.81 -11.14 -10.69
N MET A 89 -6.47 -11.19 -9.40
CA MET A 89 -6.34 -12.43 -8.59
C MET A 89 -7.68 -13.03 -8.13
N GLY A 90 -8.81 -12.50 -8.59
CA GLY A 90 -10.14 -13.02 -8.29
C GLY A 90 -10.79 -12.45 -7.04
N ALA A 91 -10.24 -11.40 -6.42
CA ALA A 91 -10.90 -10.77 -5.28
C ALA A 91 -12.30 -10.27 -5.67
N ARG A 92 -13.33 -10.72 -4.93
CA ARG A 92 -14.71 -10.27 -5.11
C ARG A 92 -14.88 -8.79 -4.80
N GLU A 93 -14.18 -8.33 -3.77
CA GLU A 93 -14.22 -6.94 -3.31
C GLU A 93 -12.87 -6.53 -2.73
N VAL A 94 -12.43 -5.32 -3.09
CA VAL A 94 -11.26 -4.67 -2.48
C VAL A 94 -11.75 -3.42 -1.76
N VAL A 95 -11.59 -3.40 -0.44
CA VAL A 95 -11.96 -2.28 0.43
C VAL A 95 -10.70 -1.55 0.85
N LEU A 96 -10.64 -0.24 0.64
CA LEU A 96 -9.55 0.60 1.11
C LEU A 96 -10.00 1.43 2.32
N ALA A 97 -9.40 1.22 3.47
CA ALA A 97 -9.51 2.14 4.58
C ALA A 97 -8.53 3.30 4.39
N LEU A 98 -9.00 4.52 4.62
CA LEU A 98 -8.18 5.73 4.44
C LEU A 98 -7.49 6.15 5.73
N PRO A 99 -6.26 6.68 5.67
CA PRO A 99 -5.60 7.28 6.83
C PRO A 99 -6.24 8.62 7.23
N SER A 100 -7.02 9.23 6.35
CA SER A 100 -7.75 10.49 6.58
C SER A 100 -8.88 10.67 5.58
N GLU A 101 -10.04 11.08 6.05
CA GLU A 101 -11.18 11.41 5.19
C GLU A 101 -10.92 12.59 4.23
N ARG A 102 -9.95 13.44 4.55
CA ARG A 102 -9.59 14.61 3.69
C ARG A 102 -9.11 14.21 2.29
N ILE A 103 -8.61 12.99 2.14
CA ILE A 103 -8.10 12.48 0.86
C ILE A 103 -9.09 11.57 0.13
N ARG A 104 -10.30 11.38 0.66
CA ARG A 104 -11.33 10.50 0.08
C ARG A 104 -11.57 10.79 -1.41
N GLY A 105 -11.71 12.08 -1.77
CA GLY A 105 -11.96 12.47 -3.15
C GLY A 105 -10.87 12.02 -4.14
N LEU A 106 -9.61 11.95 -3.70
CA LEU A 106 -8.52 11.44 -4.53
C LEU A 106 -8.66 9.93 -4.78
N PHE A 107 -8.96 9.19 -3.73
CA PHE A 107 -9.01 7.73 -3.79
C PHE A 107 -10.33 7.17 -4.39
N GLN A 108 -11.37 7.99 -4.48
CA GLN A 108 -12.61 7.62 -5.20
C GLN A 108 -12.39 7.37 -6.69
N SER A 109 -11.28 7.86 -7.26
CA SER A 109 -10.93 7.61 -8.66
C SER A 109 -10.20 6.28 -8.90
N VAL A 110 -9.82 5.55 -7.84
CA VAL A 110 -9.13 4.27 -7.98
C VAL A 110 -10.10 3.22 -8.50
N PRO A 111 -9.84 2.62 -9.67
CA PRO A 111 -10.74 1.61 -10.23
C PRO A 111 -10.86 0.38 -9.30
N ASP A 112 -12.03 -0.23 -9.28
CA ASP A 112 -12.28 -1.51 -8.61
C ASP A 112 -12.02 -1.53 -7.10
N VAL A 113 -11.94 -0.36 -6.47
CA VAL A 113 -11.71 -0.20 -5.03
C VAL A 113 -12.87 0.56 -4.41
N ARG A 114 -13.45 -0.01 -3.36
CA ARG A 114 -14.43 0.68 -2.52
C ARG A 114 -13.72 1.33 -1.32
N ILE A 115 -14.07 2.57 -1.03
CA ILE A 115 -13.58 3.25 0.18
C ILE A 115 -14.44 2.81 1.37
N GLY A 116 -13.78 2.30 2.41
CA GLY A 116 -14.42 1.83 3.63
C GLY A 116 -13.71 2.28 4.90
N SER A 117 -14.05 1.64 6.02
CA SER A 117 -13.46 1.87 7.34
C SER A 117 -12.53 0.71 7.74
N VAL A 118 -11.59 0.97 8.66
CA VAL A 118 -10.78 -0.07 9.29
C VAL A 118 -11.63 -1.06 10.09
N ASP A 119 -12.80 -0.64 10.59
CA ASP A 119 -13.71 -1.48 11.34
C ASP A 119 -14.31 -2.61 10.49
N GLU A 120 -14.26 -2.48 9.16
CA GLU A 120 -14.71 -3.53 8.24
C GLU A 120 -13.80 -4.77 8.22
N ILE A 121 -12.74 -4.77 9.02
CA ILE A 121 -11.87 -5.95 9.20
C ILE A 121 -12.66 -7.20 9.62
N HIS A 122 -13.76 -7.02 10.36
CA HIS A 122 -14.59 -8.13 10.82
C HIS A 122 -15.57 -8.64 9.75
N SER A 123 -15.85 -7.85 8.73
CA SER A 123 -16.79 -8.17 7.65
C SER A 123 -16.12 -8.58 6.34
N THR A 124 -14.80 -8.40 6.22
CA THR A 124 -14.01 -8.87 5.06
C THR A 124 -13.38 -10.23 5.34
N ASP A 125 -13.11 -11.03 4.32
CA ASP A 125 -12.55 -12.38 4.46
C ASP A 125 -11.09 -12.35 4.93
N CYS A 126 -10.32 -11.35 4.48
CA CYS A 126 -8.95 -11.13 4.92
C CYS A 126 -8.56 -9.65 4.90
N SER A 127 -7.39 -9.33 5.42
CA SER A 127 -6.87 -7.97 5.39
C SER A 127 -5.37 -7.92 5.11
N THR A 128 -4.90 -6.82 4.55
CA THR A 128 -3.48 -6.51 4.41
C THR A 128 -3.22 -5.04 4.73
N SER A 129 -1.98 -4.70 5.06
CA SER A 129 -1.58 -3.29 5.08
C SER A 129 -1.20 -2.82 3.67
N ILE A 130 -1.15 -1.51 3.46
CA ILE A 130 -0.70 -0.95 2.18
C ILE A 130 0.74 -1.37 1.84
N PHE A 131 1.60 -1.58 2.83
CA PHE A 131 2.94 -2.15 2.64
C PHE A 131 2.89 -3.65 2.35
N GLY A 132 1.99 -4.39 3.03
CA GLY A 132 1.78 -5.81 2.74
C GLY A 132 1.34 -6.04 1.30
N LEU A 133 0.47 -5.17 0.80
CA LEU A 133 0.06 -5.17 -0.60
C LEU A 133 1.28 -5.04 -1.53
N CYS A 134 2.12 -4.03 -1.30
CA CYS A 134 3.33 -3.84 -2.08
C CYS A 134 4.28 -5.03 -1.99
N CYS A 135 4.61 -5.49 -0.78
CA CYS A 135 5.60 -6.54 -0.57
C CYS A 135 5.18 -7.88 -1.20
N ASN A 136 3.92 -8.26 -1.05
CA ASN A 136 3.44 -9.52 -1.57
C ASN A 136 3.34 -9.51 -3.10
N LEU A 137 2.87 -8.41 -3.70
CA LEU A 137 2.67 -8.34 -5.15
C LEU A 137 3.93 -7.97 -5.93
N PHE A 138 4.82 -7.15 -5.37
CA PHE A 138 6.07 -6.79 -6.06
C PHE A 138 6.98 -8.00 -6.28
N LEU A 139 7.05 -8.92 -5.32
CA LEU A 139 7.88 -10.13 -5.44
C LEU A 139 7.38 -11.06 -6.55
N GLU A 140 6.07 -11.14 -6.74
CA GLU A 140 5.48 -12.01 -7.75
C GLU A 140 5.50 -11.39 -9.15
N HIS A 141 5.19 -10.10 -9.25
CA HIS A 141 5.01 -9.42 -10.54
C HIS A 141 6.24 -8.60 -10.98
N GLY A 142 7.21 -8.39 -10.09
CA GLY A 142 8.54 -7.82 -10.41
C GLY A 142 8.57 -6.37 -10.88
N ALA A 143 7.43 -5.73 -11.08
CA ALA A 143 7.34 -4.36 -11.56
C ALA A 143 6.16 -3.61 -10.93
N LEU A 144 6.33 -2.29 -10.77
CA LEU A 144 5.25 -1.39 -10.38
C LEU A 144 4.27 -1.23 -11.55
N PRO A 145 2.95 -1.32 -11.31
CA PRO A 145 1.98 -0.90 -12.32
C PRO A 145 2.22 0.56 -12.71
N THR A 146 2.43 0.82 -14.01
CA THR A 146 2.78 2.15 -14.53
C THR A 146 1.60 2.96 -15.03
N GLN A 147 0.43 2.33 -15.12
CA GLN A 147 -0.79 2.99 -15.60
C GLN A 147 -1.26 4.06 -14.60
N GLN A 148 -1.89 5.11 -15.11
CA GLN A 148 -2.55 6.09 -14.26
C GLN A 148 -3.65 5.41 -13.45
N TYR A 149 -3.65 5.61 -12.15
CA TYR A 149 -4.59 4.98 -11.21
C TYR A 149 -5.28 5.99 -10.29
N LEU A 150 -4.84 7.24 -10.29
CA LEU A 150 -5.43 8.33 -9.53
C LEU A 150 -5.75 9.50 -10.46
N THR A 151 -6.89 10.13 -10.21
CA THR A 151 -7.30 11.37 -10.86
C THR A 151 -7.64 12.39 -9.79
N ALA A 152 -7.03 13.55 -9.86
CA ALA A 152 -7.33 14.64 -8.93
C ALA A 152 -8.81 15.06 -9.12
N PRO A 153 -9.57 15.22 -8.04
CA PRO A 153 -10.93 15.73 -8.15
C PRO A 153 -10.92 17.15 -8.71
N PRO A 154 -11.94 17.54 -9.50
CA PRO A 154 -12.08 18.90 -10.00
C PRO A 154 -12.05 19.91 -8.84
N SER A 155 -11.22 20.94 -8.95
CA SER A 155 -11.08 21.97 -7.93
C SER A 155 -10.85 23.32 -8.58
N ARG A 156 -11.79 24.25 -8.40
CA ARG A 156 -11.66 25.63 -8.89
C ARG A 156 -10.40 26.32 -8.35
N LEU A 157 -10.02 26.02 -7.12
CA LEU A 157 -8.80 26.57 -6.52
C LEU A 157 -7.54 25.99 -7.20
N ALA A 158 -7.51 24.70 -7.45
CA ALA A 158 -6.41 24.06 -8.17
C ALA A 158 -6.30 24.58 -9.61
N ASP A 159 -7.41 24.76 -10.30
CA ASP A 159 -7.44 25.30 -11.65
C ASP A 159 -6.90 26.74 -11.69
N ALA A 160 -7.30 27.61 -10.74
CA ALA A 160 -6.82 28.96 -10.63
C ALA A 160 -5.30 29.01 -10.31
N GLN A 161 -4.83 28.15 -9.44
CA GLN A 161 -3.41 28.04 -9.10
C GLN A 161 -2.59 27.53 -10.30
N LEU A 162 -3.08 26.51 -11.02
CA LEU A 162 -2.44 26.01 -12.24
C LEU A 162 -2.37 27.08 -13.33
N ALA A 163 -3.43 27.88 -13.52
CA ALA A 163 -3.42 29.00 -14.46
C ALA A 163 -2.36 30.04 -14.08
N LEU A 164 -2.24 30.37 -12.79
CA LEU A 164 -1.22 31.30 -12.29
C LEU A 164 0.21 30.77 -12.50
N ILE A 165 0.43 29.45 -12.21
CA ILE A 165 1.73 28.80 -12.41
C ILE A 165 2.09 28.83 -13.90
N ARG A 166 1.17 28.45 -14.80
CA ARG A 166 1.38 28.48 -16.25
C ARG A 166 1.73 29.87 -16.76
N LYS A 167 1.01 30.88 -16.27
CA LYS A 167 1.29 32.31 -16.59
C LYS A 167 2.70 32.74 -16.16
N ARG A 168 3.12 32.35 -14.94
CA ARG A 168 4.47 32.68 -14.40
C ARG A 168 5.57 31.85 -15.08
N ALA A 169 5.29 30.66 -15.52
CA ALA A 169 6.24 29.80 -16.19
C ALA A 169 6.63 30.31 -17.59
N ALA A 170 5.78 31.14 -18.24
CA ALA A 170 6.06 31.74 -19.53
C ALA A 170 6.64 30.76 -20.56
N GLY A 171 6.05 29.57 -20.69
CA GLY A 171 6.49 28.51 -21.58
C GLY A 171 7.64 27.63 -21.08
N ARG A 172 8.20 27.90 -19.91
CA ARG A 172 9.21 27.02 -19.29
C ARG A 172 8.55 25.78 -18.69
N ARG A 173 9.29 24.65 -18.64
CA ARG A 173 8.82 23.47 -17.92
C ARG A 173 8.71 23.74 -16.42
N CYS A 174 7.57 23.44 -15.84
CA CYS A 174 7.37 23.45 -14.38
C CYS A 174 7.54 22.02 -13.86
N ILE A 175 8.38 21.84 -12.85
CA ILE A 175 8.52 20.58 -12.11
C ILE A 175 7.98 20.89 -10.71
N ALA A 176 6.95 20.13 -10.30
CA ALA A 176 6.50 20.10 -8.90
C ALA A 176 7.39 19.12 -8.14
N ILE A 177 7.97 19.60 -7.04
CA ILE A 177 8.73 18.79 -6.09
C ILE A 177 7.88 18.60 -4.84
#